data_ddb8c90d0fa051921bee26f2b0b8b322
#
_entry.id   ddb8c90d0fa051921bee26f2b0b8b322
#
_cell.length_a   1.000
_cell.length_b   1.000
_cell.length_c   1.000
_cell.angle_alpha   90.00
_cell.angle_beta   90.00
_cell.angle_gamma   90.00
#
_symmetry.space_group_name_H-M   'P 1'
#
loop_
_entity.id
_entity.type
_entity.pdbx_description
1 polymer ?
#
loop_
_entity_poly.entity_id
_entity_poly.type
_entity_poly.pdbx_seq_one_letter_code
_entity_poly.pdbx_strand_id
1 'polypeptide(L)'
;SIVSACTDMQVAETVQDVFMNTCMRTYTNTDVLGVELCGAMKNIEALAVGISSGLGNGDNARAALITRGIAEISRLGLKMGCAEYTFGGLAGIGDLIVTATSMHSRNNRCGILIGQGVPPQEAVRQVGTVEGINALPAAMQLMERYQVEMPIAKAVNAVVKGEISAKDMALALMTRDKTSEVRQSELAVRFESALMRHISGGIMRRVMVIGEFADLSHEAIAFLTRAKDEGGHLTVALTGCAQDMRKSSLLALRCVDRVLELETEKLTLPTIYSV
;
A
#
# COMPACT_ATOMS: atom_id res chain seq x y z
N SER A 1 -19.41 -9.91 4.68
CA SER A 1 -18.25 -10.76 4.28
C SER A 1 -17.18 -10.73 5.36
N ILE A 2 -16.42 -11.81 5.45
CA ILE A 2 -15.27 -11.97 6.34
C ILE A 2 -14.06 -12.51 5.56
N VAL A 3 -12.86 -12.36 6.13
CA VAL A 3 -11.63 -12.97 5.62
C VAL A 3 -11.14 -14.00 6.62
N SER A 4 -10.92 -15.23 6.14
CA SER A 4 -10.24 -16.30 6.88
C SER A 4 -8.77 -16.29 6.49
N ALA A 5 -7.88 -15.98 7.43
CA ALA A 5 -6.45 -15.89 7.18
C ALA A 5 -5.69 -17.01 7.91
N CYS A 6 -4.95 -17.80 7.15
CA CYS A 6 -4.05 -18.82 7.67
C CYS A 6 -2.90 -19.06 6.69
N THR A 7 -1.68 -19.28 7.20
CA THR A 7 -0.54 -19.65 6.36
C THR A 7 -0.75 -21.00 5.65
N ASP A 8 -1.56 -21.89 6.24
CA ASP A 8 -2.05 -23.10 5.60
C ASP A 8 -3.39 -22.83 4.92
N MET A 9 -3.42 -22.86 3.59
CA MET A 9 -4.62 -22.59 2.80
C MET A 9 -5.74 -23.61 3.10
N GLN A 10 -5.43 -24.87 3.35
CA GLN A 10 -6.45 -25.87 3.65
C GLN A 10 -7.21 -25.56 4.95
N VAL A 11 -6.52 -25.00 5.93
CA VAL A 11 -7.14 -24.53 7.18
C VAL A 11 -8.03 -23.32 6.90
N ALA A 12 -7.55 -22.36 6.10
CA ALA A 12 -8.34 -21.18 5.72
C ALA A 12 -9.61 -21.57 4.95
N GLU A 13 -9.52 -22.53 4.03
CA GLU A 13 -10.64 -23.10 3.26
C GLU A 13 -11.62 -23.84 4.15
N THR A 14 -11.14 -24.63 5.12
CA THR A 14 -12.00 -25.29 6.11
C THR A 14 -12.86 -24.28 6.88
N VAL A 15 -12.26 -23.17 7.30
CA VAL A 15 -13.00 -22.07 7.97
C VAL A 15 -13.98 -21.42 6.99
N GLN A 16 -13.56 -21.22 5.74
CA GLN A 16 -14.43 -20.70 4.68
C GLN A 16 -15.69 -21.58 4.51
N ASP A 17 -15.53 -22.90 4.41
CA ASP A 17 -16.64 -23.85 4.22
C ASP A 17 -17.61 -23.82 5.41
N VAL A 18 -17.11 -23.68 6.64
CA VAL A 18 -17.95 -23.62 7.85
C VAL A 18 -18.83 -22.35 7.86
N PHE A 19 -18.29 -21.20 7.44
CA PHE A 19 -18.97 -19.92 7.53
C PHE A 19 -19.67 -19.48 6.25
N MET A 20 -19.32 -20.09 5.09
CA MET A 20 -19.93 -19.75 3.81
C MET A 20 -21.40 -20.15 3.76
N ASN A 21 -22.30 -19.20 3.53
CA ASN A 21 -23.73 -19.46 3.35
C ASN A 21 -24.37 -18.34 2.52
N THR A 22 -25.72 -18.37 2.39
CA THR A 22 -26.46 -17.38 1.60
C THR A 22 -26.37 -15.95 2.12
N CYS A 23 -26.06 -15.77 3.42
CA CYS A 23 -25.98 -14.46 4.09
C CYS A 23 -24.54 -14.01 4.34
N MET A 24 -23.57 -14.92 4.31
CA MET A 24 -22.17 -14.62 4.62
C MET A 24 -21.24 -15.13 3.53
N ARG A 25 -20.41 -14.23 3.00
CA ARG A 25 -19.32 -14.57 2.09
C ARG A 25 -18.02 -14.58 2.87
N THR A 26 -17.29 -15.70 2.79
CA THR A 26 -15.96 -15.84 3.40
C THR A 26 -14.93 -15.94 2.30
N TYR A 27 -13.83 -15.21 2.46
CA TYR A 27 -12.68 -15.20 1.53
C TYR A 27 -11.45 -15.67 2.26
N THR A 28 -10.56 -16.38 1.58
CA THR A 28 -9.31 -16.88 2.15
C THR A 28 -8.15 -15.93 1.87
N ASN A 29 -7.16 -15.90 2.78
CA ASN A 29 -5.91 -15.18 2.60
C ASN A 29 -4.78 -15.91 3.32
N THR A 30 -3.59 -15.99 2.73
CA THR A 30 -2.42 -16.61 3.37
C THR A 30 -1.54 -15.60 4.12
N ASP A 31 -1.74 -14.31 3.90
CA ASP A 31 -1.01 -13.23 4.57
C ASP A 31 -1.67 -12.87 5.91
N VAL A 32 -1.48 -13.73 6.90
CA VAL A 32 -2.03 -13.54 8.26
C VAL A 32 -1.56 -12.21 8.85
N LEU A 33 -0.26 -11.92 8.73
CA LEU A 33 0.31 -10.70 9.30
C LEU A 33 -0.29 -9.42 8.68
N GLY A 34 -0.47 -9.39 7.35
CA GLY A 34 -1.09 -8.26 6.67
C GLY A 34 -2.56 -8.07 7.06
N VAL A 35 -3.31 -9.16 7.20
CA VAL A 35 -4.72 -9.11 7.66
C VAL A 35 -4.82 -8.58 9.08
N GLU A 36 -3.98 -9.04 10.01
CA GLU A 36 -3.94 -8.57 11.40
C GLU A 36 -3.50 -7.10 11.49
N LEU A 37 -2.47 -6.71 10.72
CA LEU A 37 -1.99 -5.33 10.67
C LEU A 37 -3.10 -4.39 10.17
N CYS A 38 -3.80 -4.73 9.09
CA CYS A 38 -4.93 -3.96 8.60
C CYS A 38 -6.02 -3.81 9.66
N GLY A 39 -6.40 -4.91 10.33
CA GLY A 39 -7.43 -4.93 11.37
C GLY A 39 -7.10 -4.03 12.57
N ALA A 40 -5.83 -3.92 12.94
CA ALA A 40 -5.38 -3.04 14.02
C ALA A 40 -5.31 -1.57 13.58
N MET A 41 -4.62 -1.31 12.46
CA MET A 41 -4.29 0.05 12.01
C MET A 41 -5.49 0.81 11.45
N LYS A 42 -6.46 0.15 10.79
CA LYS A 42 -7.68 0.78 10.27
C LYS A 42 -8.43 1.61 11.32
N ASN A 43 -8.35 1.20 12.58
CA ASN A 43 -9.04 1.86 13.68
C ASN A 43 -8.45 3.25 13.97
N ILE A 44 -7.14 3.43 13.80
CA ILE A 44 -6.45 4.73 13.91
C ILE A 44 -6.89 5.63 12.76
N GLU A 45 -6.93 5.10 11.54
CA GLU A 45 -7.35 5.86 10.36
C GLU A 45 -8.84 6.26 10.46
N ALA A 46 -9.69 5.38 10.96
CA ALA A 46 -11.09 5.70 11.20
C ALA A 46 -11.29 6.82 12.25
N LEU A 47 -10.42 6.88 13.26
CA LEU A 47 -10.37 7.97 14.23
C LEU A 47 -9.97 9.30 13.55
N ALA A 48 -8.95 9.28 12.67
CA ALA A 48 -8.54 10.46 11.90
C ALA A 48 -9.66 10.99 11.00
N VAL A 49 -10.35 10.10 10.29
CA VAL A 49 -11.51 10.46 9.45
C VAL A 49 -12.63 11.06 10.29
N GLY A 50 -12.89 10.50 11.46
CA GLY A 50 -13.85 11.05 12.41
C GLY A 50 -13.47 12.46 12.85
N ILE A 51 -12.21 12.70 13.24
CA ILE A 51 -11.70 14.03 13.62
C ILE A 51 -11.93 15.04 12.49
N SER A 52 -11.59 14.68 11.27
CA SER A 52 -11.79 15.53 10.10
C SER A 52 -13.29 15.85 9.87
N SER A 53 -14.16 14.85 10.01
CA SER A 53 -15.61 15.04 9.91
C SER A 53 -16.16 15.96 11.02
N GLY A 54 -15.68 15.81 12.25
CA GLY A 54 -16.04 16.65 13.38
C GLY A 54 -15.62 18.11 13.22
N LEU A 55 -14.54 18.36 12.48
CA LEU A 55 -14.11 19.72 12.08
C LEU A 55 -15.00 20.34 10.98
N GLY A 56 -15.94 19.58 10.42
CA GLY A 56 -16.80 20.03 9.32
C GLY A 56 -16.23 19.82 7.92
N ASN A 57 -15.14 19.07 7.78
CA ASN A 57 -14.59 18.74 6.46
C ASN A 57 -15.52 17.77 5.71
N GLY A 58 -15.63 17.95 4.39
CA GLY A 58 -16.53 17.20 3.52
C GLY A 58 -15.96 15.87 3.02
N ASP A 59 -16.71 15.27 2.07
CA ASP A 59 -16.44 13.93 1.55
C ASP A 59 -15.09 13.78 0.85
N ASN A 60 -14.61 14.83 0.17
CA ASN A 60 -13.29 14.82 -0.47
C ASN A 60 -12.15 14.64 0.55
N ALA A 61 -12.23 15.34 1.70
CA ALA A 61 -11.25 15.19 2.77
C ALA A 61 -11.31 13.78 3.39
N ARG A 62 -12.52 13.23 3.53
CA ARG A 62 -12.74 11.85 3.98
C ARG A 62 -12.09 10.84 3.02
N ALA A 63 -12.37 10.96 1.72
CA ALA A 63 -11.80 10.11 0.70
C ALA A 63 -10.25 10.19 0.67
N ALA A 64 -9.69 11.40 0.76
CA ALA A 64 -8.26 11.63 0.81
C ALA A 64 -7.62 10.96 2.04
N LEU A 65 -8.21 11.09 3.24
CA LEU A 65 -7.70 10.44 4.45
C LEU A 65 -7.75 8.92 4.35
N ILE A 66 -8.84 8.33 3.82
CA ILE A 66 -8.94 6.89 3.63
C ILE A 66 -7.85 6.39 2.66
N THR A 67 -7.69 7.06 1.52
CA THR A 67 -6.69 6.69 0.51
C THR A 67 -5.25 6.85 1.04
N ARG A 68 -4.98 7.93 1.76
CA ARG A 68 -3.65 8.13 2.35
C ARG A 68 -3.40 7.20 3.54
N GLY A 69 -4.44 6.90 4.34
CA GLY A 69 -4.37 5.99 5.47
C GLY A 69 -4.02 4.57 5.03
N ILE A 70 -4.72 4.01 4.02
CA ILE A 70 -4.35 2.68 3.52
C ILE A 70 -2.93 2.66 2.93
N ALA A 71 -2.48 3.76 2.31
CA ALA A 71 -1.11 3.87 1.81
C ALA A 71 -0.07 3.90 2.96
N GLU A 72 -0.39 4.48 4.13
CA GLU A 72 0.46 4.41 5.32
C GLU A 72 0.56 2.98 5.85
N ILE A 73 -0.59 2.31 6.00
CA ILE A 73 -0.66 0.92 6.46
C ILE A 73 0.12 -0.01 5.51
N SER A 74 -0.07 0.16 4.20
CA SER A 74 0.63 -0.63 3.17
C SER A 74 2.15 -0.46 3.26
N ARG A 75 2.65 0.78 3.40
CA ARG A 75 4.10 1.02 3.57
C ARG A 75 4.68 0.30 4.78
N LEU A 76 3.98 0.34 5.91
CA LEU A 76 4.41 -0.38 7.10
C LEU A 76 4.39 -1.88 6.86
N GLY A 77 3.28 -2.42 6.33
CA GLY A 77 3.13 -3.85 6.09
C GLY A 77 4.16 -4.40 5.09
N LEU A 78 4.45 -3.69 4.01
CA LEU A 78 5.50 -4.09 3.07
C LEU A 78 6.89 -4.16 3.73
N LYS A 79 7.21 -3.24 4.64
CA LYS A 79 8.44 -3.30 5.43
C LYS A 79 8.45 -4.46 6.44
N MET A 80 7.28 -4.90 6.88
CA MET A 80 7.10 -6.07 7.75
C MET A 80 7.08 -7.40 6.99
N GLY A 81 7.07 -7.37 5.65
CA GLY A 81 7.04 -8.55 4.79
C GLY A 81 5.64 -9.05 4.42
N CYS A 82 4.61 -8.21 4.62
CA CYS A 82 3.24 -8.51 4.18
C CYS A 82 3.09 -8.44 2.66
N ALA A 83 2.08 -9.10 2.14
CA ALA A 83 1.76 -9.08 0.71
C ALA A 83 0.99 -7.81 0.32
N GLU A 84 1.42 -7.15 -0.76
CA GLU A 84 0.85 -5.88 -1.21
C GLU A 84 -0.66 -5.96 -1.50
N TYR A 85 -1.11 -7.05 -2.11
CA TYR A 85 -2.51 -7.25 -2.47
C TYR A 85 -3.47 -7.29 -1.25
N THR A 86 -2.97 -7.61 -0.05
CA THR A 86 -3.78 -7.66 1.17
C THR A 86 -4.37 -6.28 1.50
N PHE A 87 -3.61 -5.21 1.27
CA PHE A 87 -4.02 -3.82 1.57
C PHE A 87 -5.10 -3.31 0.63
N GLY A 88 -5.11 -3.75 -0.64
CA GLY A 88 -6.15 -3.46 -1.63
C GLY A 88 -7.41 -4.32 -1.48
N GLY A 89 -7.39 -5.34 -0.61
CA GLY A 89 -8.46 -6.32 -0.43
C GLY A 89 -9.50 -5.94 0.61
N LEU A 90 -10.36 -6.93 0.93
CA LEU A 90 -11.45 -6.78 1.91
C LEU A 90 -10.92 -6.51 3.32
N ALA A 91 -9.83 -7.16 3.74
CA ALA A 91 -9.22 -6.95 5.04
C ALA A 91 -8.50 -5.60 5.17
N GLY A 92 -8.08 -5.01 4.03
CA GLY A 92 -7.43 -3.71 3.96
C GLY A 92 -8.42 -2.58 3.72
N ILE A 93 -8.44 -2.05 2.47
CA ILE A 93 -9.24 -0.89 2.10
C ILE A 93 -10.74 -1.11 2.33
N GLY A 94 -11.25 -2.32 2.11
CA GLY A 94 -12.66 -2.64 2.30
C GLY A 94 -13.12 -2.41 3.73
N ASP A 95 -12.40 -2.97 4.71
CA ASP A 95 -12.72 -2.83 6.13
C ASP A 95 -12.42 -1.42 6.66
N LEU A 96 -11.39 -0.76 6.12
CA LEU A 96 -11.12 0.64 6.45
C LEU A 96 -12.27 1.56 6.03
N ILE A 97 -12.79 1.43 4.80
CA ILE A 97 -13.93 2.24 4.32
C ILE A 97 -15.12 2.08 5.26
N VAL A 98 -15.51 0.85 5.56
CA VAL A 98 -16.67 0.59 6.45
C VAL A 98 -16.43 1.17 7.84
N THR A 99 -15.23 0.98 8.41
CA THR A 99 -14.90 1.43 9.77
C THR A 99 -14.85 2.96 9.85
N ALA A 100 -14.34 3.62 8.80
CA ALA A 100 -14.17 5.07 8.75
C ALA A 100 -15.46 5.85 8.39
N THR A 101 -16.44 5.20 7.76
CA THR A 101 -17.67 5.89 7.30
C THR A 101 -18.91 5.52 8.09
N SER A 102 -18.88 4.41 8.84
CA SER A 102 -20.05 3.94 9.59
C SER A 102 -20.22 4.70 10.91
N MET A 103 -21.45 5.15 11.16
CA MET A 103 -21.83 5.72 12.47
C MET A 103 -21.92 4.66 13.58
N HIS A 104 -21.83 3.37 13.25
CA HIS A 104 -21.69 2.32 14.28
C HIS A 104 -20.24 2.19 14.77
N SER A 105 -19.26 2.73 14.03
CA SER A 105 -17.84 2.72 14.43
C SER A 105 -17.60 3.63 15.64
N ARG A 106 -17.18 3.04 16.74
CA ARG A 106 -16.76 3.79 17.95
C ARG A 106 -15.55 4.68 17.66
N ASN A 107 -14.62 4.22 16.82
CA ASN A 107 -13.45 5.00 16.42
C ASN A 107 -13.86 6.25 15.65
N ASN A 108 -14.73 6.12 14.64
CA ASN A 108 -15.24 7.25 13.88
C ASN A 108 -16.01 8.24 14.77
N ARG A 109 -16.96 7.76 15.60
CA ARG A 109 -17.72 8.62 16.52
C ARG A 109 -16.86 9.35 17.54
N CYS A 110 -15.85 8.66 18.10
CA CYS A 110 -14.88 9.28 19.01
C CYS A 110 -14.13 10.40 18.29
N GLY A 111 -13.67 10.15 17.07
CA GLY A 111 -13.02 11.15 16.23
C GLY A 111 -13.91 12.37 15.98
N ILE A 112 -15.19 12.17 15.65
CA ILE A 112 -16.16 13.27 15.46
C ILE A 112 -16.25 14.16 16.71
N LEU A 113 -16.38 13.56 17.88
CA LEU A 113 -16.44 14.32 19.15
C LEU A 113 -15.15 15.12 19.39
N ILE A 114 -13.99 14.51 19.15
CA ILE A 114 -12.70 15.20 19.28
C ILE A 114 -12.60 16.36 18.28
N GLY A 115 -13.02 16.16 17.03
CA GLY A 115 -13.05 17.22 16.01
C GLY A 115 -14.01 18.37 16.36
N GLN A 116 -15.09 18.09 17.07
CA GLN A 116 -16.01 19.07 17.61
C GLN A 116 -15.48 19.81 18.86
N GLY A 117 -14.29 19.45 19.34
CA GLY A 117 -13.64 20.10 20.49
C GLY A 117 -13.86 19.37 21.82
N VAL A 118 -14.47 18.18 21.83
CA VAL A 118 -14.57 17.38 23.06
C VAL A 118 -13.18 16.82 23.41
N PRO A 119 -12.71 16.95 24.66
CA PRO A 119 -11.45 16.36 25.07
C PRO A 119 -11.39 14.85 24.81
N PRO A 120 -10.24 14.29 24.36
CA PRO A 120 -10.13 12.89 23.97
C PRO A 120 -10.60 11.90 25.05
N GLN A 121 -10.26 12.13 26.31
CA GLN A 121 -10.69 11.26 27.43
C GLN A 121 -12.21 11.29 27.63
N GLU A 122 -12.84 12.44 27.43
CA GLU A 122 -14.29 12.59 27.51
C GLU A 122 -14.99 11.94 26.32
N ALA A 123 -14.46 12.11 25.12
CA ALA A 123 -14.95 11.45 23.92
C ALA A 123 -14.94 9.91 24.08
N VAL A 124 -13.86 9.36 24.63
CA VAL A 124 -13.76 7.91 24.95
C VAL A 124 -14.84 7.50 25.96
N ARG A 125 -15.06 8.28 27.03
CA ARG A 125 -16.11 7.96 28.01
C ARG A 125 -17.50 7.89 27.39
N GLN A 126 -17.79 8.76 26.42
CA GLN A 126 -19.09 8.80 25.77
C GLN A 126 -19.32 7.64 24.79
N VAL A 127 -18.29 7.14 24.09
CA VAL A 127 -18.46 6.09 23.08
C VAL A 127 -18.05 4.69 23.55
N GLY A 128 -17.35 4.58 24.69
CA GLY A 128 -16.79 3.35 25.21
C GLY A 128 -15.39 3.04 24.64
N THR A 129 -15.02 1.78 24.62
CA THR A 129 -13.67 1.35 24.15
C THR A 129 -13.40 1.79 22.71
N VAL A 130 -12.28 2.47 22.50
CA VAL A 130 -11.81 2.98 21.20
C VAL A 130 -10.50 2.28 20.84
N GLU A 131 -10.59 1.26 19.99
CA GLU A 131 -9.46 0.42 19.60
C GLU A 131 -8.35 1.20 18.90
N GLY A 132 -8.71 2.23 18.13
CA GLY A 132 -7.74 3.10 17.47
C GLY A 132 -6.81 3.82 18.46
N ILE A 133 -7.34 4.26 19.61
CA ILE A 133 -6.52 4.87 20.66
C ILE A 133 -5.61 3.82 21.32
N ASN A 134 -6.13 2.62 21.56
CA ASN A 134 -5.36 1.55 22.16
C ASN A 134 -4.24 1.03 21.24
N ALA A 135 -4.42 1.13 19.91
CA ALA A 135 -3.44 0.69 18.92
C ALA A 135 -2.30 1.72 18.71
N LEU A 136 -2.49 2.99 19.07
CA LEU A 136 -1.49 4.04 18.84
C LEU A 136 -0.10 3.74 19.44
N PRO A 137 0.04 3.27 20.69
CA PRO A 137 1.36 2.97 21.23
C PRO A 137 2.12 1.94 20.41
N ALA A 138 1.44 0.86 19.99
CA ALA A 138 2.03 -0.17 19.14
C ALA A 138 2.37 0.36 17.74
N ALA A 139 1.49 1.18 17.16
CA ALA A 139 1.75 1.83 15.88
C ALA A 139 3.00 2.70 15.90
N MET A 140 3.18 3.52 16.96
CA MET A 140 4.40 4.35 17.11
C MET A 140 5.66 3.50 17.23
N GLN A 141 5.63 2.40 18.00
CA GLN A 141 6.76 1.47 18.10
C GLN A 141 7.10 0.80 16.77
N LEU A 142 6.07 0.38 16.00
CA LEU A 142 6.29 -0.22 14.69
C LEU A 142 6.87 0.80 13.69
N MET A 143 6.37 2.05 13.68
CA MET A 143 6.93 3.13 12.87
C MET A 143 8.43 3.33 13.13
N GLU A 144 8.82 3.36 14.41
CA GLU A 144 10.23 3.51 14.80
C GLU A 144 11.05 2.28 14.41
N ARG A 145 10.57 1.09 14.72
CA ARG A 145 11.27 -0.18 14.44
C ARG A 145 11.54 -0.39 12.96
N TYR A 146 10.53 -0.10 12.10
CA TYR A 146 10.61 -0.33 10.65
C TYR A 146 11.03 0.91 9.87
N GLN A 147 11.29 2.03 10.55
CA GLN A 147 11.68 3.32 9.95
C GLN A 147 10.69 3.75 8.86
N VAL A 148 9.39 3.69 9.18
CA VAL A 148 8.30 4.05 8.26
C VAL A 148 7.59 5.30 8.76
N GLU A 149 7.43 6.29 7.89
CA GLU A 149 6.62 7.46 8.20
C GLU A 149 5.12 7.18 7.98
N MET A 150 4.34 7.45 9.03
CA MET A 150 2.87 7.40 9.03
C MET A 150 2.33 8.73 9.58
N PRO A 151 2.28 9.78 8.74
CA PRO A 151 1.90 11.11 9.17
C PRO A 151 0.52 11.20 9.82
N ILE A 152 -0.48 10.46 9.30
CA ILE A 152 -1.84 10.47 9.84
C ILE A 152 -1.82 9.84 11.24
N ALA A 153 -1.26 8.65 11.38
CA ALA A 153 -1.18 7.98 12.69
C ALA A 153 -0.42 8.82 13.73
N LYS A 154 0.69 9.47 13.32
CA LYS A 154 1.47 10.36 14.18
C LYS A 154 0.67 11.58 14.63
N ALA A 155 -0.07 12.20 13.70
CA ALA A 155 -0.89 13.36 13.99
C ALA A 155 -2.08 13.02 14.92
N VAL A 156 -2.74 11.88 14.71
CA VAL A 156 -3.77 11.36 15.61
C VAL A 156 -3.22 11.12 17.01
N ASN A 157 -2.02 10.52 17.12
CA ASN A 157 -1.38 10.29 18.42
C ASN A 157 -1.11 11.60 19.17
N ALA A 158 -0.66 12.66 18.48
CA ALA A 158 -0.43 13.95 19.07
C ALA A 158 -1.74 14.62 19.58
N VAL A 159 -2.84 14.49 18.80
CA VAL A 159 -4.16 14.97 19.25
C VAL A 159 -4.67 14.22 20.47
N VAL A 160 -4.57 12.89 20.47
CA VAL A 160 -5.03 12.05 21.59
C VAL A 160 -4.25 12.34 22.87
N LYS A 161 -2.96 12.67 22.76
CA LYS A 161 -2.11 13.09 23.90
C LYS A 161 -2.36 14.54 24.32
N GLY A 162 -3.11 15.32 23.55
CA GLY A 162 -3.33 16.74 23.81
C GLY A 162 -2.13 17.63 23.47
N GLU A 163 -1.18 17.14 22.68
CA GLU A 163 0.00 17.88 22.23
C GLU A 163 -0.36 18.95 21.17
N ILE A 164 -1.37 18.64 20.33
CA ILE A 164 -1.90 19.55 19.32
C ILE A 164 -3.43 19.50 19.29
N SER A 165 -4.06 20.56 18.77
CA SER A 165 -5.50 20.56 18.55
C SER A 165 -5.89 19.77 17.28
N ALA A 166 -7.18 19.39 17.18
CA ALA A 166 -7.73 18.80 15.96
C ALA A 166 -7.53 19.71 14.73
N LYS A 167 -7.64 21.04 14.91
CA LYS A 167 -7.42 22.01 13.82
C LYS A 167 -5.97 22.05 13.38
N ASP A 168 -5.02 22.02 14.32
CA ASP A 168 -3.59 22.00 14.03
C ASP A 168 -3.20 20.70 13.33
N MET A 169 -3.80 19.56 13.71
CA MET A 169 -3.66 18.28 13.01
C MET A 169 -4.05 18.42 11.53
N ALA A 170 -5.23 18.96 11.26
CA ALA A 170 -5.71 19.13 9.89
C ALA A 170 -4.77 20.07 9.10
N LEU A 171 -4.33 21.19 9.68
CA LEU A 171 -3.39 22.10 9.06
C LEU A 171 -2.04 21.43 8.78
N ALA A 172 -1.48 20.71 9.76
CA ALA A 172 -0.21 20.00 9.60
C ALA A 172 -0.24 18.94 8.48
N LEU A 173 -1.36 18.24 8.31
CA LEU A 173 -1.52 17.26 7.21
C LEU A 173 -1.65 17.96 5.85
N MET A 174 -2.29 19.13 5.79
CA MET A 174 -2.50 19.89 4.55
C MET A 174 -1.27 20.70 4.09
N THR A 175 -0.40 21.10 5.00
CA THR A 175 0.80 21.91 4.71
C THR A 175 2.06 21.09 4.48
N ARG A 176 1.96 19.77 4.39
CA ARG A 176 3.09 18.89 4.07
C ARG A 176 3.65 19.20 2.67
N ASP A 177 4.94 18.88 2.50
CA ASP A 177 5.61 18.99 1.22
C ASP A 177 4.87 18.23 0.11
N LYS A 178 4.94 18.78 -1.11
CA LYS A 178 4.38 18.15 -2.29
C LYS A 178 4.97 16.75 -2.47
N THR A 179 4.12 15.77 -2.72
CA THR A 179 4.54 14.39 -2.97
C THR A 179 3.79 13.84 -4.18
N SER A 180 4.42 12.91 -4.90
CA SER A 180 3.74 12.17 -5.97
C SER A 180 2.67 11.25 -5.37
N GLU A 181 1.54 11.11 -6.05
CA GLU A 181 0.49 10.16 -5.68
C GLU A 181 0.99 8.73 -5.76
N VAL A 182 1.69 8.41 -6.84
CA VAL A 182 2.35 7.12 -7.04
C VAL A 182 3.83 7.29 -6.68
N ARG A 183 4.25 6.72 -5.56
CA ARG A 183 5.69 6.58 -5.30
C ARG A 183 6.21 5.52 -6.26
N GLN A 184 7.19 5.87 -7.08
CA GLN A 184 7.98 4.86 -7.80
C GLN A 184 8.41 3.81 -6.77
N SER A 185 8.10 2.54 -7.01
CA SER A 185 8.49 1.46 -6.11
C SER A 185 10.01 1.55 -5.87
N GLU A 186 10.47 1.32 -4.64
CA GLU A 186 11.92 1.27 -4.34
C GLU A 186 12.64 0.25 -5.23
N LEU A 187 11.91 -0.71 -5.81
CA LEU A 187 12.39 -1.62 -6.85
C LEU A 187 12.73 -0.88 -8.15
N ALA A 188 11.90 0.04 -8.63
CA ALA A 188 12.23 0.82 -9.84
C ALA A 188 13.46 1.69 -9.61
N VAL A 189 13.55 2.36 -8.44
CA VAL A 189 14.72 3.17 -8.07
C VAL A 189 15.97 2.32 -7.82
N ARG A 190 15.83 1.11 -7.26
CA ARG A 190 16.95 0.15 -7.11
C ARG A 190 17.38 -0.42 -8.45
N PHE A 191 16.45 -0.67 -9.38
CA PHE A 191 16.76 -1.08 -10.74
C PHE A 191 17.47 0.04 -11.51
N GLU A 192 16.98 1.28 -11.45
CA GLU A 192 17.67 2.43 -12.06
C GLU A 192 19.08 2.62 -11.49
N SER A 193 19.25 2.55 -10.17
CA SER A 193 20.57 2.75 -9.55
C SER A 193 21.51 1.55 -9.70
N ALA A 194 21.01 0.33 -9.87
CA ALA A 194 21.85 -0.84 -10.21
C ALA A 194 22.24 -0.83 -11.69
N LEU A 195 21.32 -0.46 -12.57
CA LEU A 195 21.56 -0.28 -14.00
C LEU A 195 22.60 0.83 -14.22
N MET A 196 22.44 1.99 -13.59
CA MET A 196 23.36 3.13 -13.71
C MET A 196 24.79 2.83 -13.20
N ARG A 197 24.96 1.97 -12.20
CA ARG A 197 26.31 1.58 -11.72
C ARG A 197 27.06 0.66 -12.68
N HIS A 198 26.38 -0.12 -13.51
CA HIS A 198 27.01 -0.99 -14.51
C HIS A 198 27.37 -0.26 -15.82
N ILE A 199 26.86 0.93 -16.02
CA ILE A 199 26.94 1.70 -17.26
C ILE A 199 28.25 2.53 -17.43
N SER A 200 29.16 2.57 -16.47
CA SER A 200 30.32 3.50 -16.50
C SER A 200 31.56 3.05 -17.26
N GLY A 201 31.56 1.99 -18.04
CA GLY A 201 32.72 1.51 -18.83
C GLY A 201 32.39 1.25 -20.32
N GLY A 202 32.89 2.08 -21.20
CA GLY A 202 32.56 2.15 -22.63
C GLY A 202 32.86 0.91 -23.48
N ILE A 203 31.86 0.09 -23.74
CA ILE A 203 31.77 -0.92 -24.81
C ILE A 203 30.32 -1.00 -25.24
N MET A 204 30.01 -1.32 -26.51
CA MET A 204 28.63 -1.44 -27.03
C MET A 204 27.75 -2.23 -26.05
N ARG A 205 26.80 -1.54 -25.41
CA ARG A 205 26.09 -2.06 -24.26
C ARG A 205 24.80 -2.70 -24.71
N ARG A 206 24.57 -3.93 -24.25
CA ARG A 206 23.26 -4.57 -24.34
C ARG A 206 22.55 -4.34 -23.02
N VAL A 207 21.40 -3.67 -23.06
CA VAL A 207 20.56 -3.47 -21.89
C VAL A 207 19.46 -4.53 -21.89
N MET A 208 19.27 -5.20 -20.76
CA MET A 208 18.15 -6.11 -20.55
C MET A 208 17.23 -5.55 -19.46
N VAL A 209 15.96 -5.43 -19.78
CA VAL A 209 14.91 -5.06 -18.84
C VAL A 209 14.01 -6.27 -18.60
N ILE A 210 13.76 -6.61 -17.34
CA ILE A 210 12.92 -7.75 -16.93
C ILE A 210 11.69 -7.22 -16.23
N GLY A 211 10.49 -7.66 -16.64
CA GLY A 211 9.25 -7.24 -16.00
C GLY A 211 8.01 -7.89 -16.60
N GLU A 212 6.89 -7.69 -15.94
CA GLU A 212 5.61 -8.21 -16.41
C GLU A 212 4.98 -7.36 -17.52
N PHE A 213 5.27 -6.07 -17.58
CA PHE A 213 4.75 -5.10 -18.55
C PHE A 213 3.26 -5.34 -18.86
N ALA A 214 2.45 -5.43 -17.81
CA ALA A 214 1.02 -5.69 -17.92
C ALA A 214 0.31 -4.62 -18.78
N ASP A 215 0.75 -3.35 -18.67
CA ASP A 215 0.31 -2.23 -19.47
C ASP A 215 1.52 -1.48 -20.03
N LEU A 216 1.47 -1.17 -21.32
CA LEU A 216 2.42 -0.27 -21.97
C LEU A 216 1.98 1.18 -21.76
N SER A 217 2.04 1.65 -20.52
CA SER A 217 1.77 3.04 -20.19
C SER A 217 2.80 3.98 -20.85
N HIS A 218 2.46 5.26 -20.95
CA HIS A 218 3.37 6.29 -21.47
C HIS A 218 4.71 6.30 -20.70
N GLU A 219 4.67 6.06 -19.38
CA GLU A 219 5.85 5.99 -18.52
C GLU A 219 6.70 4.75 -18.79
N ALA A 220 6.07 3.58 -19.02
CA ALA A 220 6.77 2.36 -19.40
C ALA A 220 7.47 2.51 -20.76
N ILE A 221 6.83 3.13 -21.73
CA ILE A 221 7.41 3.41 -23.04
C ILE A 221 8.56 4.41 -22.95
N ALA A 222 8.42 5.47 -22.16
CA ALA A 222 9.49 6.45 -21.91
C ALA A 222 10.69 5.82 -21.22
N PHE A 223 10.46 4.90 -20.28
CA PHE A 223 11.53 4.13 -19.61
C PHE A 223 12.27 3.23 -20.60
N LEU A 224 11.57 2.46 -21.41
CA LEU A 224 12.19 1.58 -22.43
C LEU A 224 12.96 2.39 -23.49
N THR A 225 12.45 3.55 -23.87
CA THR A 225 13.13 4.46 -24.80
C THR A 225 14.45 4.96 -24.21
N ARG A 226 14.46 5.41 -22.97
CA ARG A 226 15.69 5.83 -22.28
C ARG A 226 16.70 4.68 -22.16
N ALA A 227 16.23 3.48 -21.79
CA ALA A 227 17.08 2.29 -21.70
C ALA A 227 17.72 1.94 -23.04
N LYS A 228 17.02 2.12 -24.15
CA LYS A 228 17.54 1.96 -25.53
C LYS A 228 18.61 2.99 -25.86
N ASP A 229 18.34 4.26 -25.55
CA ASP A 229 19.26 5.38 -25.84
C ASP A 229 20.60 5.22 -25.12
N GLU A 230 20.56 4.65 -23.90
CA GLU A 230 21.75 4.42 -23.10
C GLU A 230 22.56 3.18 -23.53
N GLY A 231 21.94 2.17 -24.11
CA GLY A 231 22.58 0.87 -24.38
C GLY A 231 22.78 0.51 -25.86
N GLY A 232 22.15 1.18 -26.79
CA GLY A 232 22.20 0.86 -28.22
C GLY A 232 21.47 -0.43 -28.62
N HIS A 233 21.31 -1.42 -27.75
CA HIS A 233 20.51 -2.63 -27.98
C HIS A 233 19.69 -2.95 -26.73
N LEU A 234 18.35 -2.99 -26.86
CA LEU A 234 17.43 -3.26 -25.75
C LEU A 234 16.77 -4.62 -25.92
N THR A 235 17.00 -5.51 -24.98
CA THR A 235 16.26 -6.77 -24.81
C THR A 235 15.28 -6.64 -23.66
N VAL A 236 14.00 -6.96 -23.88
CA VAL A 236 12.98 -7.02 -22.83
C VAL A 236 12.68 -8.48 -22.52
N ALA A 237 12.82 -8.87 -21.26
CA ALA A 237 12.47 -10.20 -20.78
C ALA A 237 11.13 -10.16 -20.04
N LEU A 238 10.14 -10.90 -20.54
CA LEU A 238 8.80 -10.96 -19.97
C LEU A 238 8.70 -12.06 -18.92
N THR A 239 8.07 -11.74 -17.80
CA THR A 239 7.68 -12.67 -16.75
C THR A 239 6.16 -12.69 -16.61
N GLY A 240 5.57 -13.78 -16.11
CA GLY A 240 4.15 -13.90 -15.85
C GLY A 240 3.29 -14.49 -16.99
N CYS A 241 2.01 -14.69 -16.74
CA CYS A 241 1.05 -15.28 -17.67
C CYS A 241 0.54 -14.28 -18.73
N ALA A 242 0.09 -14.79 -19.89
CA ALA A 242 -0.43 -14.03 -21.05
C ALA A 242 0.65 -13.27 -21.86
N GLN A 243 1.68 -13.98 -22.27
CA GLN A 243 2.89 -13.44 -22.88
C GLN A 243 2.72 -13.06 -24.37
N ASP A 244 1.90 -13.78 -25.15
CA ASP A 244 1.87 -13.60 -26.62
C ASP A 244 1.38 -12.21 -27.08
N MET A 245 0.34 -11.68 -26.48
CA MET A 245 -0.16 -10.33 -26.85
C MET A 245 0.80 -9.22 -26.41
N ARG A 246 1.45 -9.36 -25.26
CA ARG A 246 2.41 -8.39 -24.75
C ARG A 246 3.70 -8.38 -25.55
N LYS A 247 4.17 -9.56 -25.97
CA LYS A 247 5.35 -9.71 -26.84
C LYS A 247 5.19 -8.96 -28.15
N SER A 248 4.05 -9.12 -28.83
CA SER A 248 3.76 -8.43 -30.06
C SER A 248 3.70 -6.91 -29.88
N SER A 249 3.09 -6.43 -28.79
CA SER A 249 3.02 -5.02 -28.46
C SER A 249 4.38 -4.41 -28.15
N LEU A 250 5.24 -5.12 -27.41
CA LEU A 250 6.60 -4.67 -27.12
C LEU A 250 7.50 -4.63 -28.36
N LEU A 251 7.40 -5.63 -29.25
CA LEU A 251 8.16 -5.67 -30.50
C LEU A 251 7.73 -4.57 -31.48
N ALA A 252 6.50 -4.05 -31.35
CA ALA A 252 6.04 -2.89 -32.13
C ALA A 252 6.67 -1.57 -31.69
N LEU A 253 7.29 -1.50 -30.51
CA LEU A 253 7.99 -0.31 -30.04
C LEU A 253 9.35 -0.19 -30.73
N ARG A 254 9.62 0.98 -31.31
CA ARG A 254 10.90 1.28 -32.02
C ARG A 254 12.14 1.16 -31.10
N CYS A 255 11.98 1.26 -29.80
CA CYS A 255 13.06 1.17 -28.83
C CYS A 255 13.43 -0.27 -28.43
N VAL A 256 12.57 -1.27 -28.72
CA VAL A 256 12.81 -2.66 -28.30
C VAL A 256 13.37 -3.47 -29.46
N ASP A 257 14.53 -4.06 -29.29
CA ASP A 257 15.19 -4.89 -30.32
C ASP A 257 14.84 -6.37 -30.19
N ARG A 258 14.59 -6.84 -28.96
CA ARG A 258 14.32 -8.24 -28.70
C ARG A 258 13.40 -8.40 -27.49
N VAL A 259 12.50 -9.38 -27.56
CA VAL A 259 11.69 -9.82 -26.43
C VAL A 259 11.97 -11.29 -26.12
N LEU A 260 12.24 -11.59 -24.87
CA LEU A 260 12.43 -12.95 -24.34
C LEU A 260 11.28 -13.27 -23.38
N GLU A 261 10.85 -14.52 -23.37
CA GLU A 261 9.91 -15.05 -22.39
C GLU A 261 10.67 -15.85 -21.34
N LEU A 262 10.44 -15.56 -20.05
CA LEU A 262 11.10 -16.26 -18.96
C LEU A 262 10.06 -17.01 -18.13
N GLU A 263 10.29 -18.30 -17.93
CA GLU A 263 9.52 -19.08 -16.96
C GLU A 263 10.00 -18.70 -15.54
N THR A 264 9.10 -18.19 -14.73
CA THR A 264 9.40 -17.65 -13.38
C THR A 264 10.02 -18.65 -12.42
N GLU A 265 9.80 -19.95 -12.63
CA GLU A 265 10.34 -21.02 -11.77
C GLU A 265 11.85 -21.26 -11.93
N LYS A 266 12.50 -20.67 -12.95
CA LYS A 266 13.92 -20.89 -13.27
C LYS A 266 14.81 -19.67 -13.08
N LEU A 267 14.31 -18.57 -12.55
CA LEU A 267 15.09 -17.35 -12.33
C LEU A 267 15.97 -17.47 -11.07
N THR A 268 17.16 -18.01 -11.24
CA THR A 268 18.23 -17.90 -10.24
C THR A 268 19.19 -16.76 -10.62
N LEU A 269 19.73 -16.06 -9.63
CA LEU A 269 20.68 -14.94 -9.84
C LEU A 269 21.81 -15.24 -10.85
N PRO A 270 22.38 -16.46 -10.94
CA PRO A 270 23.38 -16.79 -11.97
C PRO A 270 22.86 -16.75 -13.41
N THR A 271 21.57 -17.00 -13.63
CA THR A 271 20.96 -17.00 -14.99
C THR A 271 20.85 -15.58 -15.57
N ILE A 272 20.81 -14.57 -14.72
CA ILE A 272 20.70 -13.16 -15.12
C ILE A 272 22.05 -12.59 -15.57
N TYR A 273 23.18 -13.14 -15.12
CA TYR A 273 24.52 -12.67 -15.43
C TYR A 273 25.21 -13.42 -16.57
N SER A 274 24.63 -14.50 -17.11
CA SER A 274 25.24 -15.34 -18.15
C SER A 274 24.74 -15.08 -19.57
N VAL A 275 23.93 -14.05 -19.79
CA VAL A 275 23.41 -13.57 -21.07
C VAL A 275 23.90 -12.15 -21.31
#